data_64f808dd983025dd81a5c2c787f4b938
#
_entry.id   64f808dd983025dd81a5c2c787f4b938
#
_cell.length_a   1.000
_cell.length_b   1.000
_cell.length_c   1.000
_cell.angle_alpha   90.00
_cell.angle_beta   90.00
_cell.angle_gamma   90.00
#
_symmetry.space_group_name_H-M   'P 1'
#
loop_
_entity.id
_entity.type
_entity.pdbx_description
1 polymer ?
#
loop_
_entity_poly.entity_id
_entity_poly.type
_entity_poly.pdbx_seq_one_letter_code
_entity_poly.pdbx_strand_id
1 'polypeptide(L)'
;MVSTPLKRLATIGLAAALALSLAACGKGSSSGNSAETDANGTATLKLWTHNAGNDKELAAINQVVSDYNGSQAKYKVEVQAFPQDSYNTSVTAAAASKSLPCILDVDGPNVPNWAWAGYLAPLDGMDDQISKFLPSTVGAYNGKNYSVGYYDVALIMEARKSALAENGIRIPTSDQPWTKDEFAAALAAIKASGKWANALDMQTGNTGEWWPYAYSPFLQSFGGDLINRADYKSADGELNGPAAVEWANWFRSLTTDGYMPLKSGADPAQDFLNGKTAILYNGSWGAEPARASAIADDIVFLPSVDLGQGPKIGGGSWQWAVSQGCSSPEGALDYMKFALQDKYVASVSEATGTIPATDAAAAMVPGYEPGGVNDLFRQFSKEFALVRPVTPGYPFIATTFTKTAQDILNGADPQQALDQAVKDIDANQQSNNNFQ
;
A
#
# COMPACT_ATOMS: atom_id res chain seq x y z
N MET A 1 -47.85 33.60 36.82
CA MET A 1 -47.88 34.88 37.51
C MET A 1 -46.64 35.66 37.16
N VAL A 2 -46.86 36.81 36.53
CA VAL A 2 -46.08 38.06 36.46
C VAL A 2 -44.87 37.97 35.54
N SER A 3 -44.94 38.29 34.28
CA SER A 3 -45.07 39.55 33.48
C SER A 3 -43.85 40.47 33.54
N THR A 4 -43.14 40.50 32.36
CA THR A 4 -42.50 41.59 31.57
C THR A 4 -42.40 43.00 32.25
N PRO A 5 -41.57 43.98 31.75
CA PRO A 5 -41.44 44.33 30.33
C PRO A 5 -40.07 44.89 29.82
N LEU A 6 -40.06 45.01 28.48
CA LEU A 6 -39.23 45.86 27.60
C LEU A 6 -38.86 47.23 28.15
N LYS A 7 -37.66 47.73 27.77
CA LYS A 7 -37.49 49.16 27.36
C LYS A 7 -36.51 49.24 26.19
N ARG A 8 -37.05 49.75 25.07
CA ARG A 8 -36.33 50.37 23.94
C ARG A 8 -35.90 51.78 24.29
N LEU A 9 -34.80 52.26 23.75
CA LEU A 9 -34.50 53.68 23.36
C LEU A 9 -33.24 53.51 22.47
N ALA A 10 -33.24 53.73 21.17
CA ALA A 10 -33.25 54.80 20.24
C ALA A 10 -32.38 56.02 20.72
N THR A 11 -31.33 56.42 20.00
CA THR A 11 -31.24 57.15 18.75
C THR A 11 -29.84 57.79 18.53
N ILE A 12 -29.46 57.91 17.23
CA ILE A 12 -28.78 59.09 16.61
C ILE A 12 -27.26 59.18 16.92
N GLY A 13 -26.32 58.88 16.02
CA GLY A 13 -26.02 59.63 14.79
C GLY A 13 -24.70 60.34 14.95
N LEU A 14 -23.65 59.91 14.24
CA LEU A 14 -22.64 60.84 13.70
C LEU A 14 -21.98 60.17 12.47
N ALA A 15 -22.39 60.60 11.30
CA ALA A 15 -21.69 60.50 10.06
C ALA A 15 -20.70 61.63 9.95
N ALA A 16 -19.40 61.34 9.80
CA ALA A 16 -18.48 62.23 9.04
C ALA A 16 -17.12 61.62 8.90
N ALA A 17 -16.76 61.34 7.64
CA ALA A 17 -15.45 61.50 7.03
C ALA A 17 -14.24 60.69 7.61
N LEU A 18 -13.80 59.72 6.80
CA LEU A 18 -12.41 59.70 6.30
C LEU A 18 -12.33 58.73 5.11
N ALA A 19 -12.58 59.24 3.92
CA ALA A 19 -12.01 58.70 2.69
C ALA A 19 -10.55 59.11 2.68
N LEU A 20 -9.64 58.11 2.58
CA LEU A 20 -8.27 58.19 2.01
C LEU A 20 -7.39 57.11 2.60
N SER A 21 -7.36 55.97 1.92
CA SER A 21 -6.15 55.15 1.70
C SER A 21 -6.51 53.84 0.98
N LEU A 22 -7.04 53.98 -0.24
CA LEU A 22 -7.03 52.93 -1.25
C LEU A 22 -5.73 53.08 -2.03
N ALA A 23 -4.66 52.46 -1.56
CA ALA A 23 -3.51 52.11 -2.35
C ALA A 23 -2.65 51.09 -1.57
N ALA A 24 -3.21 49.88 -1.32
CA ALA A 24 -2.40 48.71 -1.09
C ALA A 24 -2.72 47.77 -2.23
N CYS A 25 -1.80 47.70 -3.19
CA CYS A 25 -1.81 46.76 -4.28
C CYS A 25 -2.09 45.36 -3.72
N GLY A 26 -3.29 44.86 -3.95
CA GLY A 26 -3.58 43.45 -3.85
C GLY A 26 -2.72 42.71 -4.89
N LYS A 27 -1.55 42.26 -4.49
CA LYS A 27 -0.95 41.11 -5.11
C LYS A 27 -1.91 39.97 -4.81
N GLY A 28 -2.77 39.66 -5.80
CA GLY A 28 -3.50 38.41 -5.78
C GLY A 28 -2.48 37.29 -5.56
N SER A 29 -2.55 36.65 -4.41
CA SER A 29 -1.91 35.36 -4.23
C SER A 29 -2.61 34.41 -5.19
N SER A 30 -2.04 34.28 -6.39
CA SER A 30 -2.24 33.10 -7.18
C SER A 30 -1.73 31.95 -6.32
N SER A 31 -2.65 31.19 -5.72
CA SER A 31 -2.40 29.87 -5.14
C SER A 31 -2.08 28.91 -6.29
N GLY A 32 -1.00 29.13 -6.97
CA GLY A 32 -0.36 28.21 -7.88
C GLY A 32 0.86 27.66 -7.16
N ASN A 33 1.13 26.42 -7.37
CA ASN A 33 2.23 25.59 -6.85
C ASN A 33 3.61 26.13 -7.30
N SER A 34 3.92 27.40 -7.00
CA SER A 34 5.23 27.99 -7.28
C SER A 34 6.19 27.50 -6.20
N ALA A 35 7.28 26.85 -6.59
CA ALA A 35 8.40 26.67 -5.71
C ALA A 35 8.78 28.06 -5.15
N GLU A 36 8.74 28.20 -3.85
CA GLU A 36 9.21 29.43 -3.20
C GLU A 36 10.72 29.49 -3.43
N THR A 37 11.16 30.47 -4.23
CA THR A 37 12.58 30.72 -4.43
C THR A 37 13.01 31.78 -3.41
N ASP A 38 13.99 31.46 -2.60
CA ASP A 38 14.54 32.39 -1.61
C ASP A 38 15.39 33.50 -2.26
N ALA A 39 15.85 34.46 -1.44
CA ALA A 39 16.69 35.56 -1.90
C ALA A 39 18.03 35.13 -2.50
N ASN A 40 18.45 33.90 -2.26
CA ASN A 40 19.70 33.30 -2.78
C ASN A 40 19.47 32.51 -4.06
N GLY A 41 18.22 32.41 -4.54
CA GLY A 41 17.87 31.63 -5.72
C GLY A 41 17.62 30.15 -5.48
N THR A 42 17.56 29.70 -4.22
CA THR A 42 17.26 28.31 -3.86
C THR A 42 15.77 28.04 -3.99
N ALA A 43 15.35 27.05 -4.79
CA ALA A 43 13.96 26.66 -4.93
C ALA A 43 13.60 25.57 -3.90
N THR A 44 12.55 25.81 -3.11
CA THR A 44 12.06 24.85 -2.13
C THR A 44 11.01 23.93 -2.76
N LEU A 45 11.23 22.61 -2.65
CA LEU A 45 10.40 21.53 -3.14
C LEU A 45 9.74 20.84 -1.93
N LYS A 46 8.40 20.83 -1.89
CA LYS A 46 7.68 20.05 -0.88
C LYS A 46 7.63 18.59 -1.31
N LEU A 47 7.88 17.70 -0.35
CA LEU A 47 7.77 16.25 -0.47
C LEU A 47 6.73 15.75 0.53
N TRP A 48 5.70 15.08 0.05
CA TRP A 48 4.69 14.44 0.90
C TRP A 48 4.92 12.94 0.99
N THR A 49 4.79 12.41 2.20
CA THR A 49 4.91 10.98 2.47
C THR A 49 3.82 10.48 3.42
N HIS A 50 3.44 9.21 3.29
CA HIS A 50 2.44 8.53 4.11
C HIS A 50 2.94 8.12 5.50
N ASN A 51 4.19 8.46 5.86
CA ASN A 51 4.93 7.85 6.96
C ASN A 51 4.74 8.50 8.34
N ALA A 52 3.71 9.32 8.56
CA ALA A 52 3.43 9.79 9.91
C ALA A 52 2.98 8.62 10.81
N GLY A 53 3.76 8.34 11.85
CA GLY A 53 3.57 7.18 12.74
C GLY A 53 4.44 5.98 12.38
N ASN A 54 5.18 6.01 11.26
CA ASN A 54 6.23 5.05 10.94
C ASN A 54 7.61 5.71 11.12
N ASP A 55 8.07 5.78 12.36
CA ASP A 55 9.27 6.54 12.73
C ASP A 55 10.54 6.07 12.03
N LYS A 56 10.68 4.76 11.79
CA LYS A 56 11.88 4.20 11.14
C LYS A 56 12.00 4.62 9.69
N GLU A 57 10.92 4.47 8.94
CA GLU A 57 10.90 4.84 7.53
C GLU A 57 11.00 6.35 7.37
N LEU A 58 10.25 7.12 8.16
CA LEU A 58 10.32 8.57 8.14
C LEU A 58 11.72 9.09 8.46
N ALA A 59 12.42 8.48 9.42
CA ALA A 59 13.80 8.84 9.74
C ALA A 59 14.76 8.55 8.58
N ALA A 60 14.61 7.40 7.90
CA ALA A 60 15.43 7.06 6.74
C ALA A 60 15.17 8.03 5.57
N ILE A 61 13.91 8.39 5.29
CA ILE A 61 13.56 9.39 4.28
C ILE A 61 14.15 10.77 4.62
N ASN A 62 14.02 11.21 5.88
CA ASN A 62 14.59 12.48 6.33
C ASN A 62 16.12 12.51 6.19
N GLN A 63 16.80 11.36 6.39
CA GLN A 63 18.26 11.27 6.17
C GLN A 63 18.61 11.46 4.68
N VAL A 64 17.88 10.81 3.77
CA VAL A 64 18.07 11.00 2.31
C VAL A 64 17.88 12.47 1.93
N VAL A 65 16.82 13.12 2.44
CA VAL A 65 16.55 14.54 2.21
C VAL A 65 17.65 15.44 2.78
N SER A 66 18.13 15.14 3.98
CA SER A 66 19.24 15.88 4.62
C SER A 66 20.52 15.80 3.78
N ASP A 67 20.86 14.60 3.31
CA ASP A 67 22.05 14.37 2.48
C ASP A 67 21.93 15.11 1.13
N TYR A 68 20.74 15.08 0.51
CA TYR A 68 20.49 15.84 -0.72
C TYR A 68 20.65 17.34 -0.50
N ASN A 69 19.98 17.88 0.53
CA ASN A 69 20.05 19.30 0.84
C ASN A 69 21.49 19.76 1.20
N GLY A 70 22.29 18.88 1.79
CA GLY A 70 23.69 19.14 2.07
C GLY A 70 24.65 19.01 0.88
N SER A 71 24.23 18.33 -0.20
CA SER A 71 25.08 18.05 -1.37
C SER A 71 25.11 19.16 -2.41
N GLN A 72 24.13 20.06 -2.40
CA GLN A 72 23.96 21.15 -3.37
C GLN A 72 23.19 22.32 -2.75
N ALA A 73 23.14 23.49 -3.41
CA ALA A 73 22.48 24.71 -2.92
C ALA A 73 21.34 25.22 -3.81
N LYS A 74 21.10 24.58 -4.96
CA LYS A 74 20.10 25.04 -5.94
C LYS A 74 18.67 24.70 -5.52
N TYR A 75 18.47 23.56 -4.86
CA TYR A 75 17.19 23.06 -4.44
C TYR A 75 17.21 22.71 -2.94
N LYS A 76 16.06 22.87 -2.30
CA LYS A 76 15.84 22.43 -0.92
C LYS A 76 14.58 21.57 -0.88
N VAL A 77 14.66 20.35 -0.37
CA VAL A 77 13.50 19.48 -0.16
C VAL A 77 13.03 19.60 1.27
N GLU A 78 11.71 19.74 1.46
CA GLU A 78 11.06 19.78 2.77
C GLU A 78 10.00 18.67 2.87
N VAL A 79 10.14 17.81 3.87
CA VAL A 79 9.26 16.66 4.10
C VAL A 79 8.03 17.07 4.90
N GLN A 80 6.86 16.62 4.46
CA GLN A 80 5.61 16.65 5.19
C GLN A 80 5.03 15.24 5.23
N ALA A 81 4.91 14.67 6.43
CA ALA A 81 4.36 13.33 6.64
C ALA A 81 2.87 13.38 7.00
N PHE A 82 2.11 12.41 6.53
CA PHE A 82 0.69 12.20 6.80
C PHE A 82 0.47 10.78 7.33
N PRO A 83 -0.57 10.54 8.13
CA PRO A 83 -0.97 9.17 8.47
C PRO A 83 -1.39 8.40 7.21
N GLN A 84 -0.93 7.16 7.08
CA GLN A 84 -1.16 6.31 5.90
C GLN A 84 -2.65 6.20 5.53
N ASP A 85 -3.54 5.99 6.51
CA ASP A 85 -4.98 5.82 6.29
C ASP A 85 -5.66 7.04 5.65
N SER A 86 -5.12 8.24 5.85
CA SER A 86 -5.68 9.50 5.31
C SER A 86 -4.88 10.07 4.13
N TYR A 87 -3.75 9.47 3.79
CA TYR A 87 -2.82 10.02 2.81
C TYR A 87 -3.46 10.18 1.41
N ASN A 88 -4.05 9.11 0.87
CA ASN A 88 -4.65 9.14 -0.46
C ASN A 88 -5.81 10.15 -0.55
N THR A 89 -6.58 10.32 0.53
CA THR A 89 -7.63 11.34 0.61
C THR A 89 -7.04 12.75 0.58
N SER A 90 -5.93 12.96 1.30
CA SER A 90 -5.22 14.25 1.33
C SER A 90 -4.66 14.62 -0.04
N VAL A 91 -4.06 13.64 -0.76
CA VAL A 91 -3.56 13.84 -2.13
C VAL A 91 -4.71 14.19 -3.08
N THR A 92 -5.82 13.46 -3.03
CA THR A 92 -6.99 13.72 -3.88
C THR A 92 -7.58 15.13 -3.64
N ALA A 93 -7.69 15.55 -2.38
CA ALA A 93 -8.16 16.89 -2.03
C ALA A 93 -7.21 17.98 -2.53
N ALA A 94 -5.90 17.77 -2.40
CA ALA A 94 -4.89 18.68 -2.91
C ALA A 94 -4.88 18.76 -4.43
N ALA A 95 -5.08 17.63 -5.12
CA ALA A 95 -5.21 17.60 -6.57
C ALA A 95 -6.42 18.42 -7.05
N ALA A 96 -7.57 18.26 -6.41
CA ALA A 96 -8.79 19.01 -6.72
C ALA A 96 -8.60 20.54 -6.55
N SER A 97 -7.80 20.96 -5.56
CA SER A 97 -7.45 22.37 -5.30
C SER A 97 -6.20 22.85 -6.04
N LYS A 98 -5.58 22.00 -6.87
CA LYS A 98 -4.33 22.29 -7.60
C LYS A 98 -3.17 22.70 -6.68
N SER A 99 -3.06 22.05 -5.52
CA SER A 99 -2.07 22.34 -4.49
C SER A 99 -1.20 21.12 -4.12
N LEU A 100 -1.05 20.16 -5.05
CA LEU A 100 -0.15 19.02 -4.87
C LEU A 100 1.29 19.50 -4.63
N PRO A 101 2.07 18.80 -3.77
CA PRO A 101 3.52 19.06 -3.63
C PRO A 101 4.25 18.70 -4.92
N CYS A 102 5.52 19.11 -5.05
CA CYS A 102 6.33 18.69 -6.20
C CYS A 102 6.62 17.20 -6.21
N ILE A 103 6.90 16.63 -5.04
CA ILE A 103 7.25 15.22 -4.86
C ILE A 103 6.24 14.60 -3.88
N LEU A 104 5.76 13.43 -4.22
CA LEU A 104 4.83 12.69 -3.36
C LEU A 104 5.10 11.20 -3.49
N ASP A 105 4.86 10.45 -2.44
CA ASP A 105 4.79 9.02 -2.58
C ASP A 105 3.38 8.58 -3.04
N VAL A 106 3.31 7.42 -3.61
CA VAL A 106 2.08 6.82 -4.14
C VAL A 106 2.13 5.32 -3.94
N ASP A 107 1.07 4.75 -3.38
CA ASP A 107 0.91 3.30 -3.41
C ASP A 107 0.75 2.85 -4.87
N GLY A 108 1.62 1.96 -5.32
CA GLY A 108 1.80 1.57 -6.72
C GLY A 108 0.50 1.34 -7.52
N PRO A 109 -0.53 0.67 -7.00
CA PRO A 109 -1.78 0.45 -7.73
C PRO A 109 -2.59 1.73 -8.00
N ASN A 110 -2.32 2.84 -7.31
CA ASN A 110 -2.96 4.13 -7.58
C ASN A 110 -2.28 4.90 -8.73
N VAL A 111 -1.09 4.51 -9.15
CA VAL A 111 -0.33 5.21 -10.19
C VAL A 111 -1.12 5.36 -11.50
N PRO A 112 -1.76 4.31 -12.06
CA PRO A 112 -2.52 4.45 -13.28
C PRO A 112 -3.68 5.46 -13.15
N ASN A 113 -4.38 5.48 -12.01
CA ASN A 113 -5.47 6.42 -11.75
C ASN A 113 -4.95 7.86 -11.65
N TRP A 114 -3.88 8.10 -10.88
CA TRP A 114 -3.35 9.44 -10.69
C TRP A 114 -2.65 9.96 -11.96
N ALA A 115 -2.01 9.09 -12.75
CA ALA A 115 -1.47 9.46 -14.07
C ALA A 115 -2.59 9.82 -15.06
N TRP A 116 -3.65 9.01 -15.14
CA TRP A 116 -4.82 9.28 -15.98
C TRP A 116 -5.54 10.57 -15.58
N ALA A 117 -5.69 10.81 -14.29
CA ALA A 117 -6.30 12.03 -13.75
C ALA A 117 -5.42 13.28 -13.91
N GLY A 118 -4.19 13.15 -14.42
CA GLY A 118 -3.27 14.26 -14.59
C GLY A 118 -2.63 14.78 -13.30
N TYR A 119 -2.56 13.96 -12.26
CA TYR A 119 -1.90 14.34 -11.02
C TYR A 119 -0.39 14.18 -11.10
N LEU A 120 0.08 13.15 -11.83
CA LEU A 120 1.48 12.79 -11.95
C LEU A 120 2.08 13.22 -13.29
N ALA A 121 3.36 13.58 -13.27
CA ALA A 121 4.17 13.79 -14.44
C ALA A 121 4.99 12.53 -14.78
N PRO A 122 5.23 12.22 -16.06
CA PRO A 122 6.16 11.15 -16.43
C PRO A 122 7.58 11.44 -15.90
N LEU A 123 8.31 10.40 -15.53
CA LEU A 123 9.71 10.47 -15.08
C LEU A 123 10.65 10.46 -16.30
N ASP A 124 10.47 11.42 -17.22
CA ASP A 124 11.25 11.52 -18.45
C ASP A 124 12.75 11.66 -18.16
N GLY A 125 13.58 10.90 -18.85
CA GLY A 125 15.04 10.91 -18.68
C GLY A 125 15.55 10.18 -17.43
N MET A 126 14.74 9.29 -16.85
CA MET A 126 15.14 8.39 -15.77
C MET A 126 15.14 6.90 -16.19
N ASP A 127 14.87 6.59 -17.47
CA ASP A 127 14.67 5.20 -17.94
C ASP A 127 15.88 4.30 -17.65
N ASP A 128 17.11 4.79 -17.84
CA ASP A 128 18.33 4.03 -17.55
C ASP A 128 18.47 3.67 -16.06
N GLN A 129 18.03 4.55 -15.17
CA GLN A 129 18.04 4.29 -13.73
C GLN A 129 16.89 3.34 -13.36
N ILE A 130 15.69 3.61 -13.85
CA ILE A 130 14.46 2.84 -13.58
C ILE A 130 14.60 1.39 -14.03
N SER A 131 15.28 1.12 -15.15
CA SER A 131 15.48 -0.23 -15.69
C SER A 131 16.22 -1.19 -14.75
N LYS A 132 16.86 -0.68 -13.68
CA LYS A 132 17.57 -1.47 -12.67
C LYS A 132 16.68 -1.92 -11.51
N PHE A 133 15.47 -1.35 -11.44
CA PHE A 133 14.54 -1.60 -10.35
C PHE A 133 13.67 -2.84 -10.63
N LEU A 134 13.22 -3.49 -9.56
CA LEU A 134 12.24 -4.58 -9.67
C LEU A 134 10.97 -4.06 -10.34
N PRO A 135 10.39 -4.77 -11.32
CA PRO A 135 9.19 -4.30 -12.02
C PRO A 135 8.01 -3.97 -11.11
N SER A 136 7.88 -4.68 -9.98
CA SER A 136 6.86 -4.45 -8.94
C SER A 136 7.00 -3.09 -8.25
N THR A 137 8.18 -2.47 -8.29
CA THR A 137 8.46 -1.17 -7.68
C THR A 137 8.43 -0.01 -8.65
N VAL A 138 8.00 -0.25 -9.90
CA VAL A 138 7.88 0.78 -10.95
C VAL A 138 6.42 0.94 -11.33
N GLY A 139 5.89 2.15 -11.16
CA GLY A 139 4.54 2.50 -11.57
C GLY A 139 4.52 3.07 -12.98
N ALA A 140 3.84 2.35 -13.88
CA ALA A 140 3.72 2.73 -15.28
C ALA A 140 2.26 2.86 -15.72
N TYR A 141 2.00 3.74 -16.69
CA TYR A 141 0.72 3.89 -17.35
C TYR A 141 0.93 4.33 -18.80
N ASN A 142 0.21 3.70 -19.74
CA ASN A 142 0.30 3.98 -21.19
C ASN A 142 1.75 4.05 -21.71
N GLY A 143 2.59 3.09 -21.29
CA GLY A 143 3.96 2.96 -21.74
C GLY A 143 4.95 4.01 -21.20
N LYS A 144 4.55 4.78 -20.18
CA LYS A 144 5.42 5.75 -19.50
C LYS A 144 5.55 5.39 -18.03
N ASN A 145 6.74 5.65 -17.45
CA ASN A 145 7.00 5.50 -16.03
C ASN A 145 6.61 6.78 -15.29
N TYR A 146 5.89 6.66 -14.18
CA TYR A 146 5.41 7.78 -13.35
C TYR A 146 5.93 7.74 -11.93
N SER A 147 6.38 6.58 -11.46
CA SER A 147 6.88 6.42 -10.11
C SER A 147 7.88 5.29 -9.98
N VAL A 148 8.71 5.34 -8.93
CA VAL A 148 9.71 4.32 -8.57
C VAL A 148 9.82 4.24 -7.05
N GLY A 149 9.81 3.02 -6.50
CA GLY A 149 9.91 2.76 -5.07
C GLY A 149 11.30 2.34 -4.61
N TYR A 150 11.62 2.57 -3.35
CA TYR A 150 12.87 2.10 -2.72
C TYR A 150 12.90 0.60 -2.50
N TYR A 151 11.73 -0.02 -2.31
CA TYR A 151 11.61 -1.39 -1.85
C TYR A 151 10.40 -2.09 -2.44
N ASP A 152 10.46 -3.39 -2.44
CA ASP A 152 9.32 -4.29 -2.59
C ASP A 152 9.00 -4.96 -1.26
N VAL A 153 7.87 -5.64 -1.20
CA VAL A 153 7.43 -6.42 -0.05
C VAL A 153 6.90 -7.77 -0.51
N ALA A 154 7.05 -8.78 0.33
CA ALA A 154 6.47 -10.10 0.11
C ALA A 154 5.51 -10.45 1.24
N LEU A 155 4.30 -10.87 0.89
CA LEU A 155 3.41 -11.49 1.87
C LEU A 155 3.91 -12.91 2.19
N ILE A 156 3.90 -13.25 3.47
CA ILE A 156 4.44 -14.50 4.01
C ILE A 156 3.48 -15.07 5.06
N MET A 157 3.65 -16.34 5.38
CA MET A 157 3.09 -16.92 6.59
C MET A 157 4.20 -17.09 7.63
N GLU A 158 4.03 -16.46 8.80
CA GLU A 158 4.85 -16.70 9.97
C GLU A 158 4.21 -17.83 10.77
N ALA A 159 4.95 -18.93 11.01
CA ALA A 159 4.39 -20.06 11.74
C ALA A 159 5.26 -20.47 12.93
N ARG A 160 4.61 -21.00 13.95
CA ARG A 160 5.27 -21.60 15.11
C ARG A 160 5.77 -23.01 14.74
N LYS A 161 7.08 -23.23 14.76
CA LYS A 161 7.67 -24.57 14.49
C LYS A 161 7.12 -25.63 15.42
N SER A 162 6.91 -25.27 16.69
CA SER A 162 6.32 -26.15 17.70
C SER A 162 4.90 -26.58 17.30
N ALA A 163 4.07 -25.64 16.78
CA ALA A 163 2.72 -25.98 16.34
C ALA A 163 2.74 -26.96 15.14
N LEU A 164 3.67 -26.79 14.22
CA LEU A 164 3.80 -27.70 13.08
C LEU A 164 4.32 -29.07 13.53
N ALA A 165 5.40 -29.11 14.30
CA ALA A 165 6.05 -30.34 14.73
C ALA A 165 5.16 -31.23 15.60
N GLU A 166 4.47 -30.63 16.58
CA GLU A 166 3.56 -31.36 17.50
C GLU A 166 2.36 -31.98 16.79
N ASN A 167 1.96 -31.43 15.65
CA ASN A 167 0.83 -31.93 14.86
C ASN A 167 1.29 -32.74 13.62
N GLY A 168 2.58 -33.04 13.48
CA GLY A 168 3.11 -33.80 12.36
C GLY A 168 2.99 -33.10 11.00
N ILE A 169 2.96 -31.76 11.00
CA ILE A 169 2.79 -30.94 9.80
C ILE A 169 4.18 -30.64 9.20
N ARG A 170 4.35 -30.93 7.91
CA ARG A 170 5.59 -30.58 7.21
C ARG A 170 5.77 -29.08 7.08
N ILE A 171 7.00 -28.59 7.06
CA ILE A 171 7.32 -27.20 6.71
C ILE A 171 7.34 -27.10 5.18
N PRO A 172 6.51 -26.23 4.54
CA PRO A 172 6.53 -26.04 3.10
C PRO A 172 7.75 -25.23 2.66
N THR A 173 8.16 -25.41 1.41
CA THR A 173 9.21 -24.63 0.74
C THR A 173 8.67 -23.98 -0.52
N SER A 174 9.42 -23.06 -1.16
CA SER A 174 9.04 -22.45 -2.45
C SER A 174 8.74 -23.52 -3.50
N ASP A 175 9.59 -24.55 -3.60
CA ASP A 175 9.44 -25.65 -4.57
C ASP A 175 8.32 -26.62 -4.21
N GLN A 176 7.93 -26.67 -2.94
CA GLN A 176 6.90 -27.57 -2.41
C GLN A 176 6.00 -26.80 -1.43
N PRO A 177 5.22 -25.82 -1.89
CA PRO A 177 4.26 -25.11 -1.06
C PRO A 177 3.21 -26.09 -0.51
N TRP A 178 2.47 -25.69 0.52
CA TRP A 178 1.29 -26.45 0.89
C TRP A 178 0.25 -26.39 -0.22
N THR A 179 -0.32 -27.52 -0.54
CA THR A 179 -1.56 -27.58 -1.32
C THR A 179 -2.76 -27.12 -0.49
N LYS A 180 -3.89 -26.86 -1.14
CA LYS A 180 -5.16 -26.50 -0.49
C LYS A 180 -5.51 -27.54 0.61
N ASP A 181 -5.41 -28.83 0.30
CA ASP A 181 -5.76 -29.91 1.22
C ASP A 181 -4.79 -30.02 2.39
N GLU A 182 -3.49 -29.87 2.15
CA GLU A 182 -2.47 -29.87 3.22
C GLU A 182 -2.67 -28.69 4.16
N PHE A 183 -2.98 -27.49 3.63
CA PHE A 183 -3.25 -26.31 4.45
C PHE A 183 -4.51 -26.50 5.31
N ALA A 184 -5.59 -27.00 4.72
CA ALA A 184 -6.82 -27.30 5.47
C ALA A 184 -6.56 -28.34 6.58
N ALA A 185 -5.80 -29.41 6.27
CA ALA A 185 -5.43 -30.42 7.24
C ALA A 185 -4.54 -29.87 8.37
N ALA A 186 -3.60 -28.96 8.03
CA ALA A 186 -2.74 -28.30 9.00
C ALA A 186 -3.57 -27.43 9.97
N LEU A 187 -4.47 -26.61 9.45
CA LEU A 187 -5.34 -25.77 10.28
C LEU A 187 -6.26 -26.59 11.18
N ALA A 188 -6.83 -27.70 10.64
CA ALA A 188 -7.66 -28.60 11.41
C ALA A 188 -6.89 -29.28 12.55
N ALA A 189 -5.68 -29.76 12.30
CA ALA A 189 -4.83 -30.40 13.30
C ALA A 189 -4.40 -29.42 14.41
N ILE A 190 -3.97 -28.21 14.03
CA ILE A 190 -3.63 -27.15 15.01
C ILE A 190 -4.82 -26.79 15.87
N LYS A 191 -6.01 -26.58 15.28
CA LYS A 191 -7.24 -26.30 16.02
C LYS A 191 -7.59 -27.44 16.97
N ALA A 192 -7.54 -28.69 16.50
CA ALA A 192 -7.87 -29.88 17.31
C ALA A 192 -6.93 -30.07 18.50
N SER A 193 -5.70 -29.55 18.44
CA SER A 193 -4.75 -29.60 19.57
C SER A 193 -5.25 -28.83 20.80
N GLY A 194 -6.13 -27.84 20.61
CA GLY A 194 -6.68 -26.98 21.67
C GLY A 194 -5.66 -26.08 22.36
N LYS A 195 -4.42 -26.00 21.82
CA LYS A 195 -3.32 -25.20 22.40
C LYS A 195 -3.36 -23.74 21.99
N TRP A 196 -3.96 -23.44 20.85
CA TRP A 196 -3.95 -22.13 20.22
C TRP A 196 -5.37 -21.55 20.18
N ALA A 197 -5.52 -20.27 20.50
CA ALA A 197 -6.81 -19.60 20.39
C ALA A 197 -7.24 -19.52 18.90
N ASN A 198 -6.28 -19.30 18.01
CA ASN A 198 -6.47 -19.30 16.56
C ASN A 198 -5.40 -20.18 15.89
N ALA A 199 -5.81 -21.05 14.98
CA ALA A 199 -4.86 -21.77 14.12
C ALA A 199 -4.20 -20.81 13.13
N LEU A 200 -4.97 -19.82 12.65
CA LEU A 200 -4.57 -18.83 11.65
C LEU A 200 -5.05 -17.44 12.07
N ASP A 201 -4.31 -16.41 11.75
CA ASP A 201 -4.80 -15.04 11.71
C ASP A 201 -4.34 -14.39 10.39
N MET A 202 -5.29 -13.86 9.62
CA MET A 202 -5.04 -13.20 8.34
C MET A 202 -5.17 -11.67 8.41
N GLN A 203 -5.20 -11.11 9.62
CA GLN A 203 -5.29 -9.68 9.84
C GLN A 203 -6.57 -9.04 9.27
N THR A 204 -7.70 -9.73 9.42
CA THR A 204 -9.03 -9.27 8.93
C THR A 204 -9.55 -8.03 9.64
N GLY A 205 -8.88 -7.57 10.70
CA GLY A 205 -9.14 -6.29 11.38
C GLY A 205 -8.62 -5.06 10.63
N ASN A 206 -7.68 -5.24 9.69
CA ASN A 206 -7.14 -4.16 8.87
C ASN A 206 -8.19 -3.61 7.90
N THR A 207 -7.96 -2.39 7.42
CA THR A 207 -8.88 -1.66 6.53
C THR A 207 -8.22 -1.32 5.20
N GLY A 208 -9.01 -0.79 4.27
CA GLY A 208 -8.51 -0.21 3.02
C GLY A 208 -7.79 -1.22 2.12
N GLU A 209 -6.63 -0.81 1.66
CA GLU A 209 -5.86 -1.54 0.64
C GLU A 209 -5.36 -2.92 1.10
N TRP A 210 -5.32 -3.20 2.41
CA TRP A 210 -4.98 -4.53 2.91
C TRP A 210 -5.84 -5.63 2.27
N TRP A 211 -7.12 -5.39 2.07
CA TRP A 211 -8.06 -6.38 1.56
C TRP A 211 -7.74 -6.85 0.13
N PRO A 212 -7.65 -5.98 -0.88
CA PRO A 212 -7.24 -6.42 -2.21
C PRO A 212 -5.79 -6.86 -2.26
N TYR A 213 -4.87 -6.21 -1.53
CA TYR A 213 -3.46 -6.55 -1.49
C TYR A 213 -3.21 -7.96 -0.92
N ALA A 214 -3.83 -8.28 0.21
CA ALA A 214 -3.58 -9.53 0.92
C ALA A 214 -4.45 -10.71 0.45
N TYR A 215 -5.69 -10.44 0.00
CA TYR A 215 -6.62 -11.55 -0.25
C TYR A 215 -6.92 -11.81 -1.72
N SER A 216 -6.74 -10.83 -2.62
CA SER A 216 -6.87 -11.12 -4.05
C SER A 216 -5.84 -12.13 -4.58
N PRO A 217 -4.61 -12.25 -4.01
CA PRO A 217 -3.71 -13.30 -4.43
C PRO A 217 -4.23 -14.72 -4.21
N PHE A 218 -5.01 -14.94 -3.15
CA PHE A 218 -5.66 -16.23 -2.95
C PHE A 218 -6.75 -16.50 -4.00
N LEU A 219 -7.55 -15.48 -4.36
CA LEU A 219 -8.49 -15.57 -5.49
C LEU A 219 -7.74 -15.96 -6.78
N GLN A 220 -6.60 -15.33 -7.05
CA GLN A 220 -5.78 -15.59 -8.22
C GLN A 220 -5.11 -16.98 -8.17
N SER A 221 -4.79 -17.48 -6.97
CA SER A 221 -4.31 -18.85 -6.79
C SER A 221 -5.40 -19.91 -7.02
N PHE A 222 -6.68 -19.56 -6.89
CA PHE A 222 -7.80 -20.39 -7.36
C PHE A 222 -8.05 -20.29 -8.87
N GLY A 223 -7.53 -19.25 -9.54
CA GLY A 223 -7.70 -19.03 -10.98
C GLY A 223 -8.74 -17.97 -11.33
N GLY A 224 -9.27 -17.21 -10.35
CA GLY A 224 -10.04 -15.99 -10.60
C GLY A 224 -9.15 -14.74 -10.65
N ASP A 225 -9.74 -13.59 -10.84
CA ASP A 225 -9.05 -12.29 -10.70
C ASP A 225 -10.05 -11.17 -10.35
N LEU A 226 -9.54 -9.99 -10.06
CA LEU A 226 -10.35 -8.81 -9.78
C LEU A 226 -11.02 -8.22 -11.03
N ILE A 227 -10.39 -8.39 -12.18
CA ILE A 227 -10.83 -7.93 -13.51
C ILE A 227 -10.01 -8.65 -14.57
N ASN A 228 -10.52 -8.76 -15.79
CA ASN A 228 -9.77 -9.32 -16.91
C ASN A 228 -8.51 -8.47 -17.19
N ARG A 229 -7.34 -9.08 -17.04
CA ARG A 229 -6.05 -8.38 -17.21
C ARG A 229 -5.64 -8.15 -18.64
N ALA A 230 -6.33 -8.75 -19.62
CA ALA A 230 -5.98 -8.56 -21.02
C ALA A 230 -6.37 -7.16 -21.52
N ASP A 231 -7.45 -6.59 -20.98
CA ASP A 231 -7.95 -5.30 -21.45
C ASP A 231 -8.55 -4.39 -20.36
N TYR A 232 -8.66 -4.89 -19.13
CA TYR A 232 -9.21 -4.20 -17.95
C TYR A 232 -10.64 -3.64 -18.15
N LYS A 233 -11.49 -4.30 -18.96
CA LYS A 233 -12.83 -3.78 -19.29
C LYS A 233 -13.95 -4.40 -18.48
N SER A 234 -13.82 -5.67 -18.11
CA SER A 234 -14.85 -6.41 -17.39
C SER A 234 -14.26 -7.31 -16.32
N ALA A 235 -14.99 -7.44 -15.23
CA ALA A 235 -14.73 -8.40 -14.17
C ALA A 235 -15.56 -9.70 -14.34
N ASP A 236 -16.44 -9.76 -15.35
CA ASP A 236 -17.31 -10.91 -15.60
C ASP A 236 -16.51 -12.16 -15.98
N GLY A 237 -16.80 -13.26 -15.32
CA GLY A 237 -16.06 -14.51 -15.44
C GLY A 237 -14.79 -14.59 -14.61
N GLU A 238 -14.14 -13.45 -14.30
CA GLU A 238 -12.92 -13.39 -13.50
C GLU A 238 -13.24 -13.35 -12.00
N LEU A 239 -14.13 -12.42 -11.59
CA LEU A 239 -14.48 -12.21 -10.20
C LEU A 239 -15.74 -12.98 -9.74
N ASN A 240 -16.56 -13.48 -10.67
CA ASN A 240 -17.78 -14.23 -10.36
C ASN A 240 -17.83 -15.63 -11.01
N GLY A 241 -16.77 -16.03 -11.72
CA GLY A 241 -16.64 -17.36 -12.29
C GLY A 241 -16.48 -18.46 -11.22
N PRO A 242 -16.49 -19.74 -11.63
CA PRO A 242 -16.42 -20.87 -10.69
C PRO A 242 -15.24 -20.82 -9.73
N ALA A 243 -14.05 -20.38 -10.19
CA ALA A 243 -12.85 -20.24 -9.39
C ALA A 243 -13.01 -19.18 -8.28
N ALA A 244 -13.63 -18.05 -8.60
CA ALA A 244 -13.90 -16.99 -7.63
C ALA A 244 -14.92 -17.42 -6.58
N VAL A 245 -15.95 -18.16 -6.97
CA VAL A 245 -16.93 -18.73 -6.04
C VAL A 245 -16.28 -19.77 -5.12
N GLU A 246 -15.38 -20.60 -5.65
CA GLU A 246 -14.61 -21.56 -4.85
C GLU A 246 -13.73 -20.83 -3.83
N TRP A 247 -13.01 -19.79 -4.26
CA TRP A 247 -12.24 -18.92 -3.37
C TRP A 247 -13.12 -18.32 -2.26
N ALA A 248 -14.26 -17.78 -2.60
CA ALA A 248 -15.15 -17.11 -1.64
C ALA A 248 -15.68 -18.09 -0.57
N ASN A 249 -16.05 -19.31 -0.99
CA ASN A 249 -16.46 -20.38 -0.07
C ASN A 249 -15.29 -20.82 0.83
N TRP A 250 -14.10 -21.00 0.25
CA TRP A 250 -12.89 -21.33 1.02
C TRP A 250 -12.54 -20.22 2.02
N PHE A 251 -12.53 -18.95 1.61
CA PHE A 251 -12.20 -17.83 2.47
C PHE A 251 -13.18 -17.72 3.65
N ARG A 252 -14.47 -17.88 3.38
CA ARG A 252 -15.49 -17.93 4.41
C ARG A 252 -15.29 -19.13 5.35
N SER A 253 -14.94 -20.31 4.84
CA SER A 253 -14.74 -21.51 5.64
C SER A 253 -13.67 -21.34 6.70
N LEU A 254 -12.65 -20.53 6.48
CA LEU A 254 -11.59 -20.25 7.46
C LEU A 254 -12.18 -19.69 8.77
N THR A 255 -13.27 -18.93 8.70
CA THR A 255 -13.96 -18.39 9.88
C THR A 255 -15.05 -19.32 10.39
N THR A 256 -15.88 -19.90 9.50
CA THR A 256 -16.99 -20.78 9.92
C THR A 256 -16.52 -22.09 10.52
N ASP A 257 -15.38 -22.60 10.06
CA ASP A 257 -14.72 -23.75 10.64
C ASP A 257 -13.87 -23.39 11.87
N GLY A 258 -13.83 -22.09 12.22
CA GLY A 258 -13.16 -21.58 13.42
C GLY A 258 -11.65 -21.72 13.41
N TYR A 259 -11.02 -21.64 12.24
CA TYR A 259 -9.57 -21.62 12.12
C TYR A 259 -9.00 -20.23 12.39
N MET A 260 -9.71 -19.16 11.97
CA MET A 260 -9.34 -17.79 12.23
C MET A 260 -10.51 -16.97 12.81
N PRO A 261 -10.23 -15.85 13.50
CA PRO A 261 -11.27 -14.93 13.95
C PRO A 261 -11.94 -14.23 12.75
N LEU A 262 -13.24 -13.92 12.87
CA LEU A 262 -13.95 -13.11 11.86
C LEU A 262 -13.31 -11.71 11.73
N LYS A 263 -12.86 -11.17 12.85
CA LYS A 263 -12.12 -9.90 12.92
C LYS A 263 -10.93 -10.10 13.84
N SER A 264 -9.74 -9.86 13.32
CA SER A 264 -8.50 -9.92 14.09
C SER A 264 -8.47 -8.89 15.21
N GLY A 265 -7.66 -9.16 16.23
CA GLY A 265 -7.39 -8.23 17.33
C GLY A 265 -6.70 -6.95 16.86
N ALA A 266 -6.42 -6.07 17.81
CA ALA A 266 -5.77 -4.79 17.51
C ALA A 266 -4.29 -4.95 17.08
N ASP A 267 -3.63 -6.01 17.52
CA ASP A 267 -2.24 -6.31 17.20
C ASP A 267 -2.06 -7.83 16.97
N PRO A 268 -2.38 -8.34 15.76
CA PRO A 268 -2.24 -9.75 15.43
C PRO A 268 -0.79 -10.25 15.49
N ALA A 269 0.20 -9.39 15.22
CA ALA A 269 1.61 -9.74 15.31
C ALA A 269 2.00 -10.01 16.78
N GLN A 270 1.56 -9.16 17.70
CA GLN A 270 1.80 -9.38 19.13
C GLN A 270 1.02 -10.61 19.65
N ASP A 271 -0.20 -10.87 19.14
CA ASP A 271 -0.96 -12.07 19.48
C ASP A 271 -0.25 -13.35 19.02
N PHE A 272 0.39 -13.33 17.85
CA PHE A 272 1.26 -14.42 17.37
C PHE A 272 2.50 -14.60 18.28
N LEU A 273 3.20 -13.53 18.60
CA LEU A 273 4.38 -13.57 19.50
C LEU A 273 4.01 -14.08 20.90
N ASN A 274 2.83 -13.74 21.40
CA ASN A 274 2.32 -14.18 22.70
C ASN A 274 1.74 -15.60 22.71
N GLY A 275 1.75 -16.32 21.57
CA GLY A 275 1.27 -17.69 21.48
C GLY A 275 -0.24 -17.85 21.45
N LYS A 276 -1.01 -16.82 21.07
CA LYS A 276 -2.45 -16.96 20.84
C LYS A 276 -2.74 -17.52 19.45
N THR A 277 -1.91 -17.20 18.46
CA THR A 277 -2.04 -17.59 17.06
C THR A 277 -0.88 -18.49 16.65
N ALA A 278 -1.15 -19.59 15.95
CA ALA A 278 -0.15 -20.53 15.50
C ALA A 278 0.49 -20.13 14.14
N ILE A 279 -0.32 -19.60 13.23
CA ILE A 279 0.09 -19.12 11.90
C ILE A 279 -0.46 -17.71 11.70
N LEU A 280 0.42 -16.76 11.39
CA LEU A 280 0.07 -15.38 11.08
C LEU A 280 0.37 -15.11 9.59
N TYR A 281 -0.62 -14.65 8.84
CA TYR A 281 -0.40 -14.11 7.49
C TYR A 281 0.02 -12.65 7.59
N ASN A 282 1.26 -12.34 7.20
CA ASN A 282 1.90 -11.05 7.39
C ASN A 282 2.74 -10.69 6.17
N GLY A 283 3.52 -9.63 6.27
CA GLY A 283 4.51 -9.27 5.26
C GLY A 283 5.94 -9.41 5.78
N SER A 284 6.90 -9.37 4.85
CA SER A 284 8.34 -9.46 5.14
C SER A 284 8.83 -8.42 6.15
N TRP A 285 8.12 -7.30 6.33
CA TRP A 285 8.36 -6.29 7.37
C TRP A 285 8.19 -6.82 8.81
N GLY A 286 7.43 -7.93 8.98
CA GLY A 286 7.27 -8.59 10.28
C GLY A 286 8.45 -9.49 10.66
N ALA A 287 9.32 -9.83 9.71
CA ALA A 287 10.38 -10.81 9.94
C ALA A 287 11.43 -10.34 10.95
N GLU A 288 11.83 -9.06 10.89
CA GLU A 288 12.83 -8.54 11.82
C GLU A 288 12.32 -8.48 13.28
N PRO A 289 11.12 -7.91 13.57
CA PRO A 289 10.50 -8.03 14.88
C PRO A 289 10.35 -9.49 15.36
N ALA A 290 9.98 -10.41 14.48
CA ALA A 290 9.84 -11.83 14.80
C ALA A 290 11.18 -12.45 15.22
N ARG A 291 12.25 -12.18 14.48
CA ARG A 291 13.61 -12.66 14.80
C ARG A 291 14.20 -12.04 16.06
N ALA A 292 13.81 -10.80 16.39
CA ALA A 292 14.24 -10.11 17.60
C ALA A 292 13.45 -10.56 18.85
N SER A 293 12.41 -11.36 18.67
CA SER A 293 11.54 -11.81 19.77
C SER A 293 12.15 -12.93 20.62
N ALA A 294 11.62 -13.11 21.83
CA ALA A 294 12.01 -14.21 22.71
C ALA A 294 11.70 -15.61 22.16
N ILE A 295 10.89 -15.70 21.09
CA ILE A 295 10.48 -16.96 20.48
C ILE A 295 11.08 -17.15 19.07
N ALA A 296 12.11 -16.40 18.72
CA ALA A 296 12.73 -16.42 17.38
C ALA A 296 13.06 -17.83 16.90
N ASP A 297 13.58 -18.70 17.77
CA ASP A 297 13.93 -20.09 17.43
C ASP A 297 12.72 -20.97 17.09
N ASP A 298 11.53 -20.57 17.54
CA ASP A 298 10.25 -21.26 17.25
C ASP A 298 9.50 -20.69 16.03
N ILE A 299 10.06 -19.68 15.35
CA ILE A 299 9.42 -19.08 14.18
C ILE A 299 10.03 -19.62 12.89
N VAL A 300 9.17 -19.87 11.91
CA VAL A 300 9.55 -20.17 10.52
C VAL A 300 8.70 -19.32 9.57
N PHE A 301 9.34 -18.83 8.50
CA PHE A 301 8.68 -18.07 7.43
C PHE A 301 8.37 -19.02 6.29
N LEU A 302 7.11 -19.04 5.86
CA LEU A 302 6.58 -19.99 4.89
C LEU A 302 6.08 -19.25 3.64
N PRO A 303 6.14 -19.89 2.45
CA PRO A 303 5.50 -19.38 1.24
C PRO A 303 3.98 -19.39 1.38
N SER A 304 3.31 -18.65 0.48
CA SER A 304 1.86 -18.75 0.30
C SER A 304 1.43 -20.14 -0.14
N VAL A 305 0.15 -20.45 0.02
CA VAL A 305 -0.46 -21.75 -0.31
C VAL A 305 -0.74 -21.84 -1.80
N ASP A 306 -0.53 -23.01 -2.38
CA ASP A 306 -1.02 -23.34 -3.73
C ASP A 306 -2.48 -23.79 -3.65
N LEU A 307 -3.37 -22.97 -4.19
CA LEU A 307 -4.81 -23.24 -4.23
C LEU A 307 -5.28 -23.76 -5.60
N GLY A 308 -4.33 -24.14 -6.48
CA GLY A 308 -4.59 -24.78 -7.78
C GLY A 308 -3.85 -24.14 -8.97
N GLN A 309 -3.46 -22.86 -8.88
CA GLN A 309 -2.71 -22.13 -9.91
C GLN A 309 -1.34 -21.64 -9.40
N GLY A 310 -0.77 -22.38 -8.44
CA GLY A 310 0.45 -22.04 -7.75
C GLY A 310 0.24 -20.94 -6.67
N PRO A 311 1.23 -20.81 -5.77
CA PRO A 311 1.23 -19.74 -4.76
C PRO A 311 1.19 -18.37 -5.42
N LYS A 312 0.44 -17.45 -4.82
CA LYS A 312 0.39 -16.04 -5.22
C LYS A 312 0.50 -15.15 -3.98
N ILE A 313 1.15 -14.01 -4.12
CA ILE A 313 1.22 -12.98 -3.09
C ILE A 313 0.99 -11.61 -3.72
N GLY A 314 0.56 -10.63 -2.95
CA GLY A 314 0.49 -9.25 -3.40
C GLY A 314 1.91 -8.70 -3.63
N GLY A 315 2.12 -8.06 -4.77
CA GLY A 315 3.36 -7.38 -5.13
C GLY A 315 3.19 -5.87 -5.17
N GLY A 316 4.30 -5.17 -5.12
CA GLY A 316 4.38 -3.72 -5.18
C GLY A 316 4.48 -3.06 -3.81
N SER A 317 4.75 -1.76 -3.86
CA SER A 317 5.04 -0.96 -2.68
C SER A 317 4.68 0.50 -2.89
N TRP A 318 4.97 1.33 -1.90
CA TRP A 318 4.98 2.78 -2.03
C TRP A 318 6.13 3.25 -2.92
N GLN A 319 5.85 4.26 -3.75
CA GLN A 319 6.73 4.71 -4.82
C GLN A 319 6.77 6.24 -4.86
N TRP A 320 7.89 6.80 -5.24
CA TRP A 320 8.06 8.25 -5.40
C TRP A 320 7.63 8.70 -6.79
N ALA A 321 6.91 9.80 -6.83
CA ALA A 321 6.39 10.40 -8.06
C ALA A 321 6.59 11.92 -8.05
N VAL A 322 6.55 12.52 -9.24
CA VAL A 322 6.55 13.98 -9.44
C VAL A 322 5.13 14.39 -9.84
N SER A 323 4.60 15.44 -9.21
CA SER A 323 3.28 15.96 -9.58
C SER A 323 3.34 16.75 -10.89
N GLN A 324 2.28 16.62 -11.71
CA GLN A 324 2.16 17.37 -12.98
C GLN A 324 2.16 18.89 -12.78
N GLY A 325 1.70 19.34 -11.61
CA GLY A 325 1.67 20.77 -11.26
C GLY A 325 2.94 21.30 -10.59
N CYS A 326 4.02 20.51 -10.53
CA CYS A 326 5.29 20.95 -9.93
C CYS A 326 5.87 22.15 -10.69
N SER A 327 6.15 23.24 -10.00
CA SER A 327 6.73 24.45 -10.60
C SER A 327 8.24 24.35 -10.87
N SER A 328 8.89 23.32 -10.33
CA SER A 328 10.31 23.02 -10.56
C SER A 328 10.51 21.53 -10.84
N PRO A 329 9.99 21.01 -11.98
CA PRO A 329 10.07 19.58 -12.30
C PRO A 329 11.53 19.10 -12.44
N GLU A 330 12.43 19.95 -12.94
CA GLU A 330 13.88 19.63 -13.01
C GLU A 330 14.47 19.37 -11.62
N GLY A 331 14.10 20.20 -10.62
CA GLY A 331 14.56 20.01 -9.24
C GLY A 331 13.98 18.74 -8.61
N ALA A 332 12.73 18.43 -8.90
CA ALA A 332 12.09 17.20 -8.43
C ALA A 332 12.78 15.96 -9.04
N LEU A 333 13.05 15.95 -10.33
CA LEU A 333 13.78 14.86 -10.99
C LEU A 333 15.24 14.76 -10.52
N ASP A 334 15.89 15.89 -10.23
CA ASP A 334 17.26 15.90 -9.67
C ASP A 334 17.28 15.23 -8.28
N TYR A 335 16.31 15.57 -7.41
CA TYR A 335 16.13 14.88 -6.14
C TYR A 335 15.84 13.38 -6.33
N MET A 336 14.93 13.03 -7.24
CA MET A 336 14.59 11.64 -7.51
C MET A 336 15.82 10.82 -7.93
N LYS A 337 16.64 11.35 -8.85
CA LYS A 337 17.90 10.70 -9.28
C LYS A 337 18.89 10.51 -8.13
N PHE A 338 18.97 11.47 -7.23
CA PHE A 338 19.82 11.37 -6.03
C PHE A 338 19.26 10.35 -5.04
N ALA A 339 17.99 10.45 -4.72
CA ALA A 339 17.34 9.62 -3.72
C ALA A 339 17.29 8.14 -4.12
N LEU A 340 17.19 7.83 -5.42
CA LEU A 340 17.12 6.47 -5.95
C LEU A 340 18.50 5.85 -6.25
N GLN A 341 19.60 6.38 -5.68
CA GLN A 341 20.90 5.69 -5.72
C GLN A 341 20.86 4.44 -4.82
N ASP A 342 21.56 3.38 -5.23
CA ASP A 342 21.55 2.08 -4.54
C ASP A 342 21.83 2.16 -3.03
N LYS A 343 22.72 3.08 -2.60
CA LYS A 343 23.02 3.30 -1.18
C LYS A 343 21.80 3.76 -0.37
N TYR A 344 20.91 4.56 -0.97
CA TYR A 344 19.70 5.04 -0.31
C TYR A 344 18.57 4.01 -0.42
N VAL A 345 18.47 3.32 -1.54
CA VAL A 345 17.60 2.15 -1.68
C VAL A 345 17.95 1.12 -0.60
N ALA A 346 19.24 0.83 -0.40
CA ALA A 346 19.70 -0.08 0.64
C ALA A 346 19.37 0.43 2.06
N SER A 347 19.67 1.70 2.36
CA SER A 347 19.48 2.23 3.72
C SER A 347 18.00 2.31 4.13
N VAL A 348 17.10 2.66 3.19
CA VAL A 348 15.66 2.67 3.47
C VAL A 348 15.13 1.25 3.65
N SER A 349 15.54 0.32 2.79
CA SER A 349 15.12 -1.08 2.89
C SER A 349 15.62 -1.74 4.18
N GLU A 350 16.86 -1.45 4.60
CA GLU A 350 17.41 -1.94 5.88
C GLU A 350 16.63 -1.38 7.08
N ALA A 351 16.34 -0.08 7.08
CA ALA A 351 15.59 0.57 8.16
C ALA A 351 14.16 0.03 8.31
N THR A 352 13.54 -0.39 7.22
CA THR A 352 12.15 -0.86 7.17
C THR A 352 12.02 -2.40 7.18
N GLY A 353 13.13 -3.14 7.00
CA GLY A 353 13.10 -4.60 6.89
C GLY A 353 12.45 -5.09 5.58
N THR A 354 12.41 -4.24 4.55
CA THR A 354 11.77 -4.53 3.26
C THR A 354 12.77 -5.00 2.21
N ILE A 355 12.29 -5.49 1.07
CA ILE A 355 13.13 -6.04 -0.02
C ILE A 355 13.72 -4.89 -0.83
N PRO A 356 15.06 -4.73 -0.92
CA PRO A 356 15.66 -3.67 -1.72
C PRO A 356 15.25 -3.76 -3.20
N ALA A 357 14.85 -2.64 -3.79
CA ALA A 357 14.29 -2.59 -5.13
C ALA A 357 15.30 -2.83 -6.25
N THR A 358 16.61 -2.82 -5.97
CA THR A 358 17.67 -3.15 -6.95
C THR A 358 18.56 -4.27 -6.46
N ASP A 359 19.14 -5.06 -7.38
CA ASP A 359 20.09 -6.11 -7.02
C ASP A 359 21.37 -5.53 -6.37
N ALA A 360 21.81 -4.35 -6.82
CA ALA A 360 22.96 -3.67 -6.23
C ALA A 360 22.71 -3.23 -4.79
N ALA A 361 21.52 -2.69 -4.49
CA ALA A 361 21.14 -2.33 -3.12
C ALA A 361 20.98 -3.58 -2.23
N ALA A 362 20.41 -4.66 -2.79
CA ALA A 362 20.26 -5.92 -2.05
C ALA A 362 21.60 -6.51 -1.61
N ALA A 363 22.64 -6.37 -2.42
CA ALA A 363 24.00 -6.78 -2.04
C ALA A 363 24.62 -5.94 -0.90
N MET A 364 24.04 -4.78 -0.58
CA MET A 364 24.49 -3.89 0.50
C MET A 364 23.74 -4.14 1.81
N VAL A 365 22.58 -4.81 1.79
CA VAL A 365 21.74 -5.04 2.98
C VAL A 365 21.99 -6.42 3.54
N PRO A 366 22.46 -6.54 4.79
CA PRO A 366 22.72 -7.84 5.41
C PRO A 366 21.51 -8.77 5.37
N GLY A 367 21.73 -10.00 4.97
CA GLY A 367 20.71 -11.05 4.89
C GLY A 367 19.95 -11.09 3.55
N TYR A 368 20.11 -10.09 2.66
CA TYR A 368 19.54 -10.11 1.32
C TYR A 368 20.53 -10.60 0.23
N GLU A 369 21.77 -10.90 0.60
CA GLU A 369 22.72 -11.60 -0.27
C GLU A 369 22.19 -13.02 -0.63
N PRO A 370 22.58 -13.60 -1.77
CA PRO A 370 22.16 -14.95 -2.16
C PRO A 370 22.41 -15.99 -1.05
N GLY A 371 21.35 -16.67 -0.59
CA GLY A 371 21.38 -17.62 0.51
C GLY A 371 21.36 -16.99 1.90
N GLY A 372 21.26 -15.68 2.00
CA GLY A 372 21.07 -14.96 3.27
C GLY A 372 19.67 -15.18 3.85
N VAL A 373 19.51 -14.78 5.12
CA VAL A 373 18.28 -15.05 5.89
C VAL A 373 17.01 -14.36 5.34
N ASN A 374 17.16 -13.32 4.51
CA ASN A 374 16.09 -12.59 3.86
C ASN A 374 15.96 -12.91 2.36
N ASP A 375 16.88 -13.69 1.79
CA ASP A 375 16.87 -14.04 0.35
C ASP A 375 15.57 -14.75 -0.05
N LEU A 376 15.01 -15.56 0.88
CA LEU A 376 13.71 -16.21 0.67
C LEU A 376 12.58 -15.21 0.33
N PHE A 377 12.58 -13.98 0.89
CA PHE A 377 11.55 -12.98 0.61
C PHE A 377 11.69 -12.42 -0.81
N ARG A 378 12.94 -12.26 -1.29
CA ARG A 378 13.20 -11.91 -2.70
C ARG A 378 12.74 -13.01 -3.65
N GLN A 379 12.95 -14.27 -3.28
CA GLN A 379 12.47 -15.40 -4.07
C GLN A 379 10.93 -15.38 -4.13
N PHE A 380 10.25 -15.21 -3.01
CA PHE A 380 8.79 -15.13 -2.98
C PHE A 380 8.26 -13.95 -3.81
N SER A 381 8.90 -12.77 -3.72
CA SER A 381 8.54 -11.62 -4.54
C SER A 381 8.75 -11.92 -6.04
N LYS A 382 9.87 -12.50 -6.44
CA LYS A 382 10.16 -12.81 -7.85
C LYS A 382 9.27 -13.90 -8.44
N GLU A 383 8.91 -14.90 -7.64
CA GLU A 383 8.21 -16.10 -8.12
C GLU A 383 6.69 -15.99 -8.01
N PHE A 384 6.20 -15.34 -6.96
CA PHE A 384 4.78 -15.40 -6.58
C PHE A 384 4.06 -14.06 -6.63
N ALA A 385 4.78 -12.92 -6.68
CA ALA A 385 4.15 -11.62 -6.58
C ALA A 385 3.33 -11.28 -7.83
N LEU A 386 2.10 -10.83 -7.60
CA LEU A 386 1.24 -10.23 -8.60
C LEU A 386 0.96 -8.78 -8.23
N VAL A 387 1.28 -7.87 -9.13
CA VAL A 387 0.84 -6.49 -8.97
C VAL A 387 -0.67 -6.42 -9.15
N ARG A 388 -1.30 -5.52 -8.43
CA ARG A 388 -2.73 -5.24 -8.56
C ARG A 388 -3.05 -4.71 -9.96
N PRO A 389 -4.31 -4.77 -10.44
CA PRO A 389 -4.67 -4.37 -11.81
C PRO A 389 -4.15 -2.98 -12.18
N VAL A 390 -3.45 -2.88 -13.32
CA VAL A 390 -2.84 -1.63 -13.82
C VAL A 390 -3.89 -0.89 -14.67
N THR A 391 -4.89 -0.33 -14.01
CA THR A 391 -5.99 0.42 -14.63
C THR A 391 -6.37 1.63 -13.79
N PRO A 392 -6.77 2.75 -14.40
CA PRO A 392 -7.32 3.90 -13.66
C PRO A 392 -8.57 3.55 -12.84
N GLY A 393 -9.30 2.50 -13.19
CA GLY A 393 -10.45 1.98 -12.44
C GLY A 393 -10.11 1.25 -11.15
N TYR A 394 -8.82 0.98 -10.88
CA TYR A 394 -8.41 0.18 -9.74
C TYR A 394 -8.94 0.64 -8.37
N PRO A 395 -8.98 1.94 -8.00
CA PRO A 395 -9.50 2.36 -6.71
C PRO A 395 -10.96 1.95 -6.46
N PHE A 396 -11.78 1.93 -7.50
CA PHE A 396 -13.16 1.44 -7.42
C PHE A 396 -13.20 -0.08 -7.30
N ILE A 397 -12.39 -0.80 -8.08
CA ILE A 397 -12.24 -2.26 -7.99
C ILE A 397 -11.82 -2.68 -6.58
N ALA A 398 -10.82 -2.03 -6.01
CA ALA A 398 -10.30 -2.27 -4.67
C ALA A 398 -11.37 -2.10 -3.58
N THR A 399 -12.11 -0.99 -3.64
CA THR A 399 -13.20 -0.71 -2.68
C THR A 399 -14.34 -1.72 -2.80
N THR A 400 -14.72 -2.07 -4.04
CA THR A 400 -15.77 -3.04 -4.31
C THR A 400 -15.37 -4.44 -3.83
N PHE A 401 -14.15 -4.88 -4.14
CA PHE A 401 -13.63 -6.17 -3.65
C PHE A 401 -13.57 -6.22 -2.14
N THR A 402 -13.06 -5.16 -1.49
CA THR A 402 -13.01 -5.06 -0.02
C THR A 402 -14.39 -5.29 0.60
N LYS A 403 -15.38 -4.53 0.13
CA LYS A 403 -16.76 -4.67 0.62
C LYS A 403 -17.30 -6.07 0.39
N THR A 404 -17.12 -6.61 -0.81
CA THR A 404 -17.62 -7.94 -1.19
C THR A 404 -17.01 -9.05 -0.35
N ALA A 405 -15.69 -9.03 -0.14
CA ALA A 405 -14.99 -10.01 0.69
C ALA A 405 -15.44 -9.93 2.17
N GLN A 406 -15.65 -8.72 2.70
CA GLN A 406 -16.20 -8.52 4.03
C GLN A 406 -17.65 -9.04 4.15
N ASP A 407 -18.50 -8.76 3.17
CA ASP A 407 -19.87 -9.23 3.15
C ASP A 407 -19.94 -10.78 3.12
N ILE A 408 -19.07 -11.43 2.34
CA ILE A 408 -18.94 -12.90 2.26
C ILE A 408 -18.53 -13.48 3.63
N LEU A 409 -17.52 -12.90 4.28
CA LEU A 409 -17.13 -13.34 5.63
C LEU A 409 -18.26 -13.16 6.65
N ASN A 410 -19.07 -12.10 6.51
CA ASN A 410 -20.22 -11.83 7.36
C ASN A 410 -21.49 -12.63 6.98
N GLY A 411 -21.39 -13.53 6.00
CA GLY A 411 -22.43 -14.52 5.73
C GLY A 411 -23.27 -14.25 4.48
N ALA A 412 -22.92 -13.25 3.65
CA ALA A 412 -23.55 -13.08 2.35
C ALA A 412 -23.38 -14.32 1.47
N ASP A 413 -24.33 -14.56 0.57
CA ASP A 413 -24.20 -15.61 -0.43
C ASP A 413 -23.04 -15.27 -1.39
N PRO A 414 -22.05 -16.16 -1.55
CA PRO A 414 -20.86 -15.86 -2.33
C PRO A 414 -21.15 -15.51 -3.79
N GLN A 415 -21.99 -16.30 -4.47
CA GLN A 415 -22.29 -16.04 -5.88
C GLN A 415 -23.01 -14.70 -6.05
N GLN A 416 -24.02 -14.41 -5.25
CA GLN A 416 -24.77 -13.16 -5.33
C GLN A 416 -23.91 -11.94 -5.02
N ALA A 417 -23.00 -12.03 -4.02
CA ALA A 417 -22.10 -10.96 -3.67
C ALA A 417 -21.08 -10.67 -4.79
N LEU A 418 -20.52 -11.72 -5.40
CA LEU A 418 -19.59 -11.61 -6.51
C LEU A 418 -20.27 -11.10 -7.79
N ASP A 419 -21.48 -11.57 -8.11
CA ASP A 419 -22.26 -11.06 -9.26
C ASP A 419 -22.57 -9.56 -9.12
N GLN A 420 -22.89 -9.11 -7.91
CA GLN A 420 -23.12 -7.69 -7.65
C GLN A 420 -21.81 -6.88 -7.79
N ALA A 421 -20.69 -7.41 -7.30
CA ALA A 421 -19.39 -6.77 -7.44
C ALA A 421 -18.99 -6.59 -8.92
N VAL A 422 -19.17 -7.64 -9.72
CA VAL A 422 -18.94 -7.59 -11.19
C VAL A 422 -19.79 -6.51 -11.84
N LYS A 423 -21.10 -6.51 -11.55
CA LYS A 423 -22.02 -5.50 -12.09
C LYS A 423 -21.59 -4.07 -11.76
N ASP A 424 -21.13 -3.83 -10.52
CA ASP A 424 -20.72 -2.51 -10.07
C ASP A 424 -19.39 -2.09 -10.72
N ILE A 425 -18.42 -3.01 -10.82
CA ILE A 425 -17.14 -2.77 -11.49
C ILE A 425 -17.33 -2.48 -12.97
N ASP A 426 -18.10 -3.32 -13.69
CA ASP A 426 -18.33 -3.17 -15.11
C ASP A 426 -19.09 -1.87 -15.42
N ALA A 427 -20.06 -1.49 -14.57
CA ALA A 427 -20.75 -0.22 -14.70
C ALA A 427 -19.80 0.98 -14.51
N ASN A 428 -18.85 0.89 -13.56
CA ASN A 428 -17.81 1.91 -13.38
C ASN A 428 -16.88 2.01 -14.58
N GLN A 429 -16.41 0.88 -15.11
CA GLN A 429 -15.59 0.85 -16.32
C GLN A 429 -16.32 1.51 -17.51
N GLN A 430 -17.56 1.11 -17.78
CA GLN A 430 -18.36 1.65 -18.86
C GLN A 430 -18.64 3.15 -18.70
N SER A 431 -18.99 3.61 -17.51
CA SER A 431 -19.28 5.03 -17.25
C SER A 431 -18.06 5.94 -17.44
N ASN A 432 -16.86 5.39 -17.31
CA ASN A 432 -15.59 6.07 -17.56
C ASN A 432 -14.99 5.73 -18.93
N ASN A 433 -15.80 5.23 -19.86
CA ASN A 433 -15.36 4.86 -21.21
C ASN A 433 -14.17 3.90 -21.20
N ASN A 434 -14.15 2.95 -20.22
CA ASN A 434 -13.07 2.01 -19.94
C ASN A 434 -11.69 2.68 -19.73
N PHE A 435 -11.70 3.95 -19.33
CA PHE A 435 -10.50 4.77 -19.09
C PHE A 435 -9.58 4.86 -20.33
N GLN A 436 -10.16 4.88 -21.53
CA GLN A 436 -9.48 5.03 -22.82
C GLN A 436 -9.30 6.49 -23.22
#